data_10a7f1d1b5c7047097c4ee1599cb6cb4
#
_entry.id   10a7f1d1b5c7047097c4ee1599cb6cb4
#
_cell.length_a   1.000
_cell.length_b   1.000
_cell.length_c   1.000
_cell.angle_alpha   90.00
_cell.angle_beta   90.00
_cell.angle_gamma   90.00
#
_symmetry.space_group_name_H-M   'P 1'
#
loop_
_entity.id
_entity.type
_entity.pdbx_description
1 polymer ?
#
loop_
_entity_poly.entity_id
_entity_poly.type
_entity_poly.pdbx_seq_one_letter_code
_entity_poly.pdbx_strand_id
1 'polypeptide(L)'
;QELESFTKDFFKKYTTYKKEEMQYIMKNPESLSGKEFNTLENFEVYKDNDKYLVITTVVIQEKDFKLSTREKFRLTIIVKDDKYFVEKLEHN
;
A
#
# COMPACT_ATOMS: atom_id res chain seq x y z
N GLN A 1 -13.93 6.12 3.40
CA GLN A 1 -13.70 4.89 4.15
C GLN A 1 -12.29 4.87 4.71
N GLU A 2 -12.17 4.52 5.99
CA GLU A 2 -10.88 4.60 6.68
C GLU A 2 -9.82 3.67 6.08
N LEU A 3 -10.20 2.46 5.74
CA LEU A 3 -9.26 1.48 5.21
C LEU A 3 -8.76 1.87 3.83
N GLU A 4 -9.62 2.44 3.02
CA GLU A 4 -9.22 2.94 1.70
C GLU A 4 -8.26 4.13 1.84
N SER A 5 -8.55 5.04 2.77
CA SER A 5 -7.69 6.19 3.05
C SER A 5 -6.32 5.73 3.55
N PHE A 6 -6.31 4.74 4.45
CA PHE A 6 -5.06 4.16 4.92
C PHE A 6 -4.25 3.57 3.76
N THR A 7 -4.93 2.83 2.88
CA THR A 7 -4.25 2.17 1.75
C THR A 7 -3.64 3.19 0.80
N LYS A 8 -4.36 4.27 0.50
CA LYS A 8 -3.82 5.35 -0.32
C LYS A 8 -2.61 5.99 0.33
N ASP A 9 -2.70 6.27 1.62
CA ASP A 9 -1.60 6.86 2.37
C ASP A 9 -0.40 5.91 2.41
N PHE A 10 -0.67 4.61 2.59
CA PHE A 10 0.39 3.61 2.57
C PHE A 10 1.18 3.65 1.26
N PHE A 11 0.48 3.68 0.11
CA PHE A 11 1.18 3.69 -1.17
C PHE A 11 1.86 5.02 -1.48
N LYS A 12 1.37 6.13 -0.93
CA LYS A 12 2.09 7.40 -1.03
C LYS A 12 3.45 7.28 -0.33
N LYS A 13 3.46 6.68 0.86
CA LYS A 13 4.70 6.46 1.62
C LYS A 13 5.58 5.40 0.95
N TYR A 14 4.97 4.33 0.45
CA TYR A 14 5.69 3.25 -0.22
C TYR A 14 6.50 3.75 -1.42
N THR A 15 6.02 4.77 -2.10
CA THR A 15 6.69 5.34 -3.28
C THR A 15 7.64 6.48 -2.96
N THR A 16 7.61 7.01 -1.74
CA THR A 16 8.43 8.18 -1.38
C THR A 16 9.40 7.94 -0.23
N TYR A 17 9.03 7.10 0.72
CA TYR A 17 9.84 6.84 1.91
C TYR A 17 11.00 5.91 1.59
N LYS A 18 12.04 5.98 2.42
CA LYS A 18 13.11 5.00 2.40
C LYS A 18 12.59 3.71 3.04
N LYS A 19 13.23 2.60 2.68
CA LYS A 19 12.83 1.30 3.19
C LYS A 19 12.74 1.28 4.73
N GLU A 20 13.72 1.85 5.41
CA GLU A 20 13.77 1.84 6.88
C GLU A 20 12.61 2.58 7.50
N GLU A 21 12.10 3.59 6.81
CA GLU A 21 11.00 4.39 7.32
C GLU A 21 9.67 3.66 7.27
N MET A 22 9.59 2.61 6.46
CA MET A 22 8.36 1.84 6.31
C MET A 22 8.10 0.90 7.49
N GLN A 23 9.08 0.70 8.37
CA GLN A 23 8.94 -0.24 9.49
C GLN A 23 7.80 0.11 10.46
N TYR A 24 7.38 1.36 10.46
CA TYR A 24 6.31 1.81 11.36
C TYR A 24 4.92 1.46 10.84
N ILE A 25 4.81 1.11 9.56
CA ILE A 25 3.51 0.83 8.95
C ILE A 25 3.44 -0.55 8.28
N MET A 26 4.56 -1.27 8.23
CA MET A 26 4.55 -2.63 7.66
C MET A 26 5.60 -3.52 8.33
N LYS A 27 5.27 -4.80 8.40
CA LYS A 27 6.08 -5.77 9.12
C LYS A 27 7.43 -6.03 8.44
N ASN A 28 7.42 -6.21 7.14
CA ASN A 28 8.64 -6.47 6.37
C ASN A 28 8.88 -5.27 5.47
N PRO A 29 9.68 -4.29 5.93
CA PRO A 29 9.79 -3.02 5.23
C PRO A 29 10.25 -3.15 3.79
N GLU A 30 9.55 -2.45 2.91
CA GLU A 30 9.86 -2.36 1.49
C GLU A 30 9.53 -0.96 1.03
N SER A 31 10.12 -0.55 -0.08
CA SER A 31 9.87 0.76 -0.64
C SER A 31 10.18 0.75 -2.13
N LEU A 32 9.39 1.51 -2.90
CA LEU A 32 9.63 1.80 -4.31
C LEU A 32 9.92 3.28 -4.47
N SER A 33 10.92 3.77 -3.75
CA SER A 33 11.25 5.18 -3.83
C SER A 33 11.67 5.55 -5.26
N GLY A 34 11.38 6.79 -5.66
CA GLY A 34 11.63 7.22 -7.03
C GLY A 34 10.43 7.15 -7.94
N LYS A 35 9.32 6.65 -7.45
CA LYS A 35 8.05 6.62 -8.15
C LYS A 35 7.08 7.60 -7.50
N GLU A 36 5.93 7.78 -8.11
CA GLU A 36 4.86 8.57 -7.53
C GLU A 36 3.58 7.76 -7.52
N PHE A 37 2.89 7.78 -6.40
CA PHE A 37 1.57 7.18 -6.31
C PHE A 37 0.56 8.10 -6.98
N ASN A 38 -0.25 7.53 -7.85
CA ASN A 38 -1.30 8.29 -8.52
C ASN A 38 -2.66 8.01 -7.90
N THR A 39 -3.15 6.79 -8.04
CA THR A 39 -4.48 6.44 -7.52
C THR A 39 -4.61 4.93 -7.33
N LEU A 40 -5.69 4.54 -6.67
CA LEU A 40 -6.08 3.14 -6.57
C LEU A 40 -7.25 2.89 -7.51
N GLU A 41 -7.28 1.71 -8.11
CA GLU A 41 -8.40 1.25 -8.93
C GLU A 41 -8.84 -0.11 -8.42
N ASN A 42 -10.12 -0.42 -8.57
CA ASN A 42 -10.66 -1.74 -8.21
C ASN A 42 -10.33 -2.15 -6.77
N PHE A 43 -10.62 -1.25 -5.84
CA PHE A 43 -10.34 -1.48 -4.43
C PHE A 43 -11.36 -2.46 -3.83
N GLU A 44 -10.87 -3.61 -3.34
CA GLU A 44 -11.71 -4.64 -2.73
C GLU A 44 -11.19 -4.96 -1.35
N VAL A 45 -12.11 -5.14 -0.41
CA VAL A 45 -11.76 -5.47 0.98
C VAL A 45 -12.54 -6.72 1.40
N TYR A 46 -11.82 -7.65 1.99
CA TYR A 46 -12.40 -8.84 2.61
C TYR A 46 -11.94 -8.91 4.05
N LYS A 47 -12.85 -9.20 4.96
CA LYS A 47 -12.50 -9.38 6.36
C LYS A 47 -12.34 -10.85 6.66
N ASP A 48 -11.22 -11.24 7.27
CA ASP A 48 -10.91 -12.60 7.65
C ASP A 48 -10.44 -12.61 9.10
N ASN A 49 -11.35 -12.96 10.02
CA ASN A 49 -11.11 -12.91 11.46
C ASN A 49 -10.71 -11.50 11.88
N ASP A 50 -9.51 -11.33 12.39
CA ASP A 50 -9.02 -10.02 12.85
C ASP A 50 -8.25 -9.26 11.78
N LYS A 51 -8.23 -9.81 10.57
CA LYS A 51 -7.43 -9.23 9.48
C LYS A 51 -8.30 -8.74 8.36
N TYR A 52 -7.77 -7.79 7.61
CA TYR A 52 -8.41 -7.31 6.38
C TYR A 52 -7.52 -7.69 5.21
N LEU A 53 -8.12 -8.26 4.20
CA LEU A 53 -7.43 -8.54 2.95
C LEU A 53 -7.86 -7.49 1.95
N VAL A 54 -6.91 -6.69 1.47
CA VAL A 54 -7.17 -5.67 0.48
C VAL A 54 -6.55 -6.10 -0.84
N ILE A 55 -7.33 -6.06 -1.90
CA ILE A 55 -6.87 -6.35 -3.25
C ILE A 55 -7.16 -5.11 -4.07
N THR A 56 -6.13 -4.52 -4.66
CA THR A 56 -6.30 -3.28 -5.40
C THR A 56 -5.26 -3.15 -6.50
N THR A 57 -5.62 -2.40 -7.52
CA THR A 57 -4.67 -2.02 -8.56
C THR A 57 -4.14 -0.63 -8.21
N VAL A 58 -2.82 -0.53 -8.16
CA VAL A 58 -2.15 0.72 -7.82
C VAL A 58 -1.60 1.34 -9.10
N VAL A 59 -2.00 2.57 -9.38
CA VAL A 59 -1.49 3.30 -10.52
C VAL A 59 -0.28 4.10 -10.05
N ILE A 60 0.88 3.76 -10.59
CA ILE A 60 2.17 4.33 -10.20
C ILE A 60 2.77 5.01 -11.42
N GLN A 61 3.41 6.14 -11.19
CA GLN A 61 4.01 6.96 -12.24
C GLN A 61 5.50 7.16 -11.97
N GLU A 62 6.28 7.16 -13.05
CA GLU A 62 7.68 7.54 -12.95
C GLU A 62 7.79 9.04 -12.69
N LYS A 63 8.68 9.46 -11.81
CA LYS A 63 8.82 10.86 -11.47
C LYS A 63 9.22 11.72 -12.67
N ASP A 64 10.18 11.23 -13.45
CA ASP A 64 10.77 12.00 -14.55
C ASP A 64 10.07 11.80 -15.88
N PHE A 65 9.30 10.74 -15.99
CA PHE A 65 8.55 10.41 -17.20
C PHE A 65 7.11 10.26 -16.79
N LYS A 66 6.20 10.88 -17.45
CA LYS A 66 4.79 10.80 -17.09
C LYS A 66 4.16 9.53 -17.63
N LEU A 67 4.84 8.40 -17.43
CA LEU A 67 4.36 7.09 -17.80
C LEU A 67 3.78 6.42 -16.56
N SER A 68 2.52 6.02 -16.67
CA SER A 68 1.84 5.32 -15.57
C SER A 68 1.85 3.83 -15.84
N THR A 69 2.02 3.06 -14.77
CA THR A 69 1.85 1.61 -14.82
C THR A 69 0.78 1.23 -13.81
N ARG A 70 0.08 0.14 -14.09
CA ARG A 70 -0.92 -0.42 -13.20
C ARG A 70 -0.40 -1.73 -12.65
N GLU A 71 -0.31 -1.81 -11.33
CA GLU A 71 0.25 -2.98 -10.69
C GLU A 71 -0.73 -3.47 -9.63
N LYS A 72 -0.96 -4.77 -9.60
CA LYS A 72 -1.92 -5.35 -8.68
C LYS A 72 -1.22 -5.76 -7.40
N PHE A 73 -1.77 -5.33 -6.28
CA PHE A 73 -1.25 -5.63 -4.95
C PHE A 73 -2.29 -6.30 -4.09
N ARG A 74 -1.80 -7.12 -3.18
CA ARG A 74 -2.61 -7.75 -2.16
C ARG A 74 -1.97 -7.40 -0.81
N LEU A 75 -2.76 -6.81 0.08
CA LEU A 75 -2.28 -6.42 1.40
C LEU A 75 -3.07 -7.18 2.47
N THR A 76 -2.32 -7.74 3.42
CA THR A 76 -2.94 -8.23 4.65
C THR A 76 -2.74 -7.15 5.70
N ILE A 77 -3.83 -6.59 6.18
CA ILE A 77 -3.81 -5.46 7.10
C ILE A 77 -4.38 -5.87 8.44
N ILE A 78 -3.66 -5.55 9.51
CA ILE A 78 -4.10 -5.81 10.87
C ILE A 78 -4.24 -4.48 11.61
N VAL A 79 -4.90 -4.52 12.76
CA VAL A 79 -4.96 -3.38 13.68
C VAL A 79 -3.94 -3.64 14.78
N LYS A 80 -3.01 -2.72 14.93
CA LYS A 80 -1.95 -2.81 15.93
C LYS A 80 -1.86 -1.47 16.65
N ASP A 81 -2.03 -1.49 17.98
CA ASP A 81 -2.01 -0.25 18.78
C ASP A 81 -3.02 0.79 18.25
N ASP A 82 -4.24 0.31 17.93
CA ASP A 82 -5.34 1.13 17.41
C ASP A 82 -5.06 1.76 16.05
N LYS A 83 -4.06 1.24 15.33
CA LYS A 83 -3.71 1.73 13.99
C LYS A 83 -3.63 0.58 13.01
N TYR A 84 -3.93 0.87 11.76
CA TYR A 84 -3.74 -0.11 10.70
C TYR A 84 -2.25 -0.34 10.47
N PHE A 85 -1.92 -1.57 10.16
CA PHE A 85 -0.54 -1.98 9.96
C PHE A 85 -0.52 -3.07 8.88
N VAL A 86 0.38 -2.95 7.91
CA VAL A 86 0.48 -3.92 6.82
C VAL A 86 1.35 -5.09 7.29
N GLU A 87 0.70 -6.22 7.53
CA GLU A 87 1.40 -7.44 7.94
C GLU A 87 2.09 -8.10 6.77
N LYS A 88 1.48 -8.05 5.58
CA LYS A 88 2.03 -8.69 4.39
C LYS A 88 1.64 -7.89 3.17
N LEU A 89 2.60 -7.69 2.29
CA LEU A 89 2.39 -7.04 1.00
C LEU A 89 2.81 -8.01 -0.09
N GLU A 90 1.90 -8.31 -1.00
CA GLU A 90 2.17 -9.19 -2.13
C GLU A 90 1.91 -8.42 -3.42
N HIS A 91 2.80 -8.62 -4.36
CA HIS A 91 2.74 -7.95 -5.65
C HIS A 91 2.58 -9.02 -6.74
N ASN A 92 1.53 -8.93 -7.49
CA ASN A 92 1.25 -9.90 -8.55
C ASN A 92 1.81 -9.45 -9.88
#